data_c066f04a18ee5a36897e7e2aca84689e
#
_entry.id   c066f04a18ee5a36897e7e2aca84689e
#
_cell.length_a   1.000
_cell.length_b   1.000
_cell.length_c   1.000
_cell.angle_alpha   90.00
_cell.angle_beta   90.00
_cell.angle_gamma   90.00
#
_symmetry.space_group_name_H-M   'P 1'
#
loop_
_entity.id
_entity.type
_entity.pdbx_description
1 polymer ?
#
loop_
_entity_poly.entity_id
_entity_poly.type
_entity_poly.pdbx_seq_one_letter_code
_entity_poly.pdbx_strand_id
1 'polypeptide(L)'
;MTTTMSDVSSYREMPAPSGMHDRVACLWRFRQAGIAGAPVRVLPDGHIDLIWDGRALIVAGPDTAAAMASIDDGAVLNGLRLAPGVGAGLLGLPLHRLANQRVALAELWGARANRVEDALAEGQDPAAVLLALCAGAVPDPRMQRLFGFLQSDEASPVTGLAAALGFSERSLRRRCQDAFGYGAKTLDRILRLQRFLKLAPRHAGLTAAALDAGYSDAPHLARDTQQLAGLSPRALLAQHGR
;
A
#
# COMPACT_ATOMS: atom_id res chain seq x y z
N MET A 1 6.13 31.72 -23.96
CA MET A 1 5.16 30.62 -23.87
C MET A 1 5.08 30.22 -22.40
N THR A 2 4.05 30.70 -21.73
CA THR A 2 3.85 30.46 -20.28
C THR A 2 3.21 29.06 -20.15
N THR A 3 4.01 28.07 -19.73
CA THR A 3 3.48 26.76 -19.39
C THR A 3 2.67 26.92 -18.11
N THR A 4 1.35 26.88 -18.22
CA THR A 4 0.42 26.82 -17.09
C THR A 4 0.70 25.51 -16.35
N MET A 5 1.43 25.57 -15.25
CA MET A 5 1.60 24.43 -14.34
C MET A 5 0.22 24.15 -13.73
N SER A 6 -0.20 22.90 -13.80
CA SER A 6 -1.43 22.44 -13.17
C SER A 6 -1.31 22.61 -11.66
N ASP A 7 -2.19 23.43 -11.06
CA ASP A 7 -2.23 23.70 -9.61
C ASP A 7 -2.79 22.52 -8.79
N VAL A 8 -2.92 21.35 -9.38
CA VAL A 8 -3.49 20.16 -8.73
C VAL A 8 -2.43 19.06 -8.63
N SER A 9 -2.26 18.52 -7.43
CA SER A 9 -1.42 17.34 -7.20
C SER A 9 -1.88 16.19 -8.10
N SER A 10 -0.93 15.43 -8.62
CA SER A 10 -1.22 14.32 -9.53
C SER A 10 -0.62 13.02 -9.03
N TYR A 11 -1.41 11.95 -9.09
CA TYR A 11 -1.00 10.58 -8.84
C TYR A 11 -1.25 9.74 -10.08
N ARG A 12 -0.25 8.94 -10.48
CA ARG A 12 -0.35 8.06 -11.64
C ARG A 12 0.27 6.72 -11.31
N GLU A 13 -0.49 5.66 -11.54
CA GLU A 13 0.02 4.28 -11.51
C GLU A 13 0.37 3.79 -12.91
N MET A 14 1.38 2.93 -12.97
CA MET A 14 1.83 2.22 -14.15
C MET A 14 1.90 0.72 -13.81
N PRO A 15 1.37 -0.15 -14.67
CA PRO A 15 1.40 -1.59 -14.40
C PRO A 15 2.84 -2.10 -14.28
N ALA A 16 3.01 -3.16 -13.51
CA ALA A 16 4.28 -3.88 -13.45
C ALA A 16 4.65 -4.41 -14.84
N PRO A 17 5.93 -4.42 -15.21
CA PRO A 17 6.39 -5.04 -16.47
C PRO A 17 6.05 -6.53 -16.51
N SER A 18 5.92 -7.06 -17.74
CA SER A 18 5.73 -8.49 -17.97
C SER A 18 6.80 -9.31 -17.26
N GLY A 19 6.39 -10.38 -16.54
CA GLY A 19 7.28 -11.24 -15.78
C GLY A 19 7.67 -10.73 -14.39
N MET A 20 7.10 -9.60 -13.93
CA MET A 20 7.33 -9.06 -12.58
C MET A 20 6.07 -8.94 -11.72
N HIS A 21 4.91 -9.33 -12.23
CA HIS A 21 3.63 -9.20 -11.50
C HIS A 21 3.57 -9.99 -10.18
N ASP A 22 4.39 -11.01 -10.03
CA ASP A 22 4.54 -11.78 -8.78
C ASP A 22 5.35 -11.03 -7.72
N ARG A 23 6.11 -9.99 -8.09
CA ARG A 23 7.03 -9.23 -7.22
C ARG A 23 6.62 -7.79 -7.06
N VAL A 24 6.00 -7.22 -8.08
CA VAL A 24 5.62 -5.80 -8.17
C VAL A 24 4.15 -5.71 -8.50
N ALA A 25 3.38 -4.99 -7.67
CA ALA A 25 1.97 -4.71 -7.95
C ALA A 25 1.84 -3.59 -8.99
N CYS A 26 2.53 -2.49 -8.79
CA CYS A 26 2.60 -1.37 -9.74
C CYS A 26 3.84 -0.50 -9.46
N LEU A 27 4.18 0.33 -10.44
CA LEU A 27 4.97 1.53 -10.25
C LEU A 27 4.02 2.71 -10.10
N TRP A 28 4.42 3.76 -9.38
CA TRP A 28 3.62 4.96 -9.30
C TRP A 28 4.49 6.21 -9.21
N ARG A 29 3.90 7.32 -9.62
CA ARG A 29 4.50 8.65 -9.50
C ARG A 29 3.49 9.61 -8.91
N PHE A 30 3.92 10.34 -7.89
CA PHE A 30 3.15 11.42 -7.29
C PHE A 30 3.90 12.73 -7.47
N ARG A 31 3.19 13.79 -7.83
CA ARG A 31 3.69 15.15 -7.85
C ARG A 31 2.83 16.02 -6.96
N GLN A 32 3.45 16.63 -5.99
CA GLN A 32 2.78 17.63 -5.16
C GLN A 32 2.64 18.93 -5.94
N ALA A 33 1.44 19.51 -5.93
CA ALA A 33 1.17 20.85 -6.43
C ALA A 33 0.13 21.52 -5.53
N GLY A 34 0.18 22.84 -5.41
CA GLY A 34 -0.76 23.63 -4.64
C GLY A 34 -0.17 24.14 -3.33
N ILE A 35 -0.99 24.32 -2.30
CA ILE A 35 -0.58 24.96 -1.03
C ILE A 35 0.47 24.05 -0.35
N ALA A 36 1.70 24.55 -0.26
CA ALA A 36 2.79 23.91 0.44
C ALA A 36 2.36 23.51 1.86
N GLY A 37 2.58 22.23 2.22
CA GLY A 37 2.35 21.73 3.58
C GLY A 37 0.95 21.20 3.89
N ALA A 38 0.01 21.16 2.94
CA ALA A 38 -1.23 20.43 3.17
C ALA A 38 -0.91 18.92 3.22
N PRO A 39 -1.11 18.25 4.38
CA PRO A 39 -0.73 16.85 4.52
C PRO A 39 -1.62 15.96 3.64
N VAL A 40 -0.98 15.04 2.90
CA VAL A 40 -1.65 14.01 2.11
C VAL A 40 -2.01 12.85 3.02
N ARG A 41 -3.27 12.43 2.97
CA ARG A 41 -3.74 11.25 3.70
C ARG A 41 -3.47 9.99 2.89
N VAL A 42 -2.59 9.14 3.39
CA VAL A 42 -2.27 7.83 2.81
C VAL A 42 -3.05 6.78 3.58
N LEU A 43 -3.95 6.07 2.90
CA LEU A 43 -4.79 5.03 3.51
C LEU A 43 -4.05 3.68 3.51
N PRO A 44 -4.29 2.83 4.53
CA PRO A 44 -3.79 1.47 4.51
C PRO A 44 -4.41 0.68 3.35
N ASP A 45 -3.60 -0.04 2.60
CA ASP A 45 -4.01 -0.82 1.43
C ASP A 45 -3.48 -2.26 1.43
N GLY A 46 -2.73 -2.63 2.46
CA GLY A 46 -2.16 -3.97 2.59
C GLY A 46 -0.83 -4.17 1.90
N HIS A 47 -0.24 -3.12 1.35
CA HIS A 47 1.03 -3.15 0.61
C HIS A 47 2.16 -2.44 1.35
N ILE A 48 3.35 -2.59 0.78
CA ILE A 48 4.57 -1.85 1.12
C ILE A 48 5.06 -1.19 -0.16
N ASP A 49 5.50 0.04 -0.02
CA ASP A 49 6.10 0.79 -1.12
C ASP A 49 7.59 1.07 -0.86
N LEU A 50 8.41 0.97 -1.91
CA LEU A 50 9.74 1.57 -1.98
C LEU A 50 9.58 2.91 -2.69
N ILE A 51 10.02 3.99 -2.04
CA ILE A 51 9.77 5.36 -2.51
C ILE A 51 11.10 6.09 -2.65
N TRP A 52 11.37 6.64 -3.82
CA TRP A 52 12.41 7.64 -4.05
C TRP A 52 11.79 9.05 -3.96
N ASP A 53 12.22 9.84 -2.99
CA ASP A 53 11.71 11.20 -2.77
C ASP A 53 12.58 12.30 -3.41
N GLY A 54 13.60 11.91 -4.18
CA GLY A 54 14.59 12.81 -4.76
C GLY A 54 15.85 12.97 -3.91
N ARG A 55 15.89 12.39 -2.69
CA ARG A 55 17.01 12.47 -1.73
C ARG A 55 17.37 11.12 -1.13
N ALA A 56 16.36 10.34 -0.76
CA ALA A 56 16.54 9.06 -0.10
C ALA A 56 15.55 8.02 -0.62
N LEU A 57 15.91 6.75 -0.48
CA LEU A 57 14.99 5.63 -0.64
C LEU A 57 14.32 5.31 0.69
N ILE A 58 13.00 5.37 0.70
CA ILE A 58 12.16 5.15 1.87
C ILE A 58 11.35 3.87 1.68
N VAL A 59 11.34 3.03 2.70
CA VAL A 59 10.36 1.95 2.84
C VAL A 59 9.15 2.49 3.56
N ALA A 60 8.02 2.57 2.88
CA ALA A 60 6.74 2.82 3.51
C ALA A 60 6.20 1.48 4.00
N GLY A 61 6.25 1.26 5.31
CA GLY A 61 5.82 0.01 5.93
C GLY A 61 4.31 -0.21 5.85
N PRO A 62 3.82 -1.40 6.19
CA PRO A 62 2.41 -1.68 6.17
C PRO A 62 1.69 -0.85 7.24
N ASP A 63 0.67 -0.11 6.83
CA ASP A 63 -0.09 0.75 7.74
C ASP A 63 -1.32 0.03 8.29
N THR A 64 -1.66 0.29 9.55
CA THR A 64 -2.89 -0.16 10.21
C THR A 64 -3.93 0.94 10.34
N ALA A 65 -3.54 2.17 10.06
CA ALA A 65 -4.38 3.36 10.03
C ALA A 65 -3.81 4.37 9.04
N ALA A 66 -4.58 5.38 8.67
CA ALA A 66 -4.13 6.42 7.76
C ALA A 66 -2.90 7.15 8.28
N ALA A 67 -1.89 7.26 7.45
CA ALA A 67 -0.72 8.10 7.69
C ALA A 67 -0.91 9.48 7.04
N MET A 68 -0.42 10.53 7.70
CA MET A 68 -0.40 11.88 7.16
C MET A 68 1.00 12.19 6.67
N ALA A 69 1.16 12.35 5.36
CA ALA A 69 2.44 12.67 4.72
C ALA A 69 2.54 14.16 4.42
N SER A 70 3.55 14.82 4.97
CA SER A 70 3.92 16.18 4.57
C SER A 70 4.87 16.09 3.38
N ILE A 71 4.47 16.65 2.24
CA ILE A 71 5.23 16.60 1.00
C ILE A 71 5.44 18.05 0.55
N ASP A 72 6.69 18.40 0.25
CA ASP A 72 7.06 19.75 -0.18
C ASP A 72 6.39 20.10 -1.52
N ASP A 73 6.06 21.37 -1.72
CA ASP A 73 5.49 21.85 -2.98
C ASP A 73 6.47 21.58 -4.15
N GLY A 74 5.92 21.10 -5.26
CA GLY A 74 6.70 20.71 -6.43
C GLY A 74 7.47 19.41 -6.31
N ALA A 75 7.50 18.77 -5.12
CA ALA A 75 8.19 17.51 -4.93
C ALA A 75 7.58 16.39 -5.81
N VAL A 76 8.46 15.54 -6.30
CA VAL A 76 8.09 14.37 -7.09
C VAL A 76 8.55 13.12 -6.36
N LEU A 77 7.60 12.27 -6.04
CA LEU A 77 7.86 10.93 -5.50
C LEU A 77 7.72 9.89 -6.60
N ASN A 78 8.67 8.99 -6.68
CA ASN A 78 8.59 7.81 -7.55
C ASN A 78 8.56 6.58 -6.67
N GLY A 79 7.53 5.75 -6.79
CA GLY A 79 7.35 4.59 -5.95
C GLY A 79 7.17 3.31 -6.71
N LEU A 80 7.50 2.22 -6.04
CA LEU A 80 7.21 0.86 -6.46
C LEU A 80 6.45 0.18 -5.34
N ARG A 81 5.25 -0.28 -5.64
CA ARG A 81 4.42 -1.08 -4.74
C ARG A 81 4.80 -2.54 -4.87
N LEU A 82 5.23 -3.15 -3.78
CA LEU A 82 5.56 -4.57 -3.75
C LEU A 82 4.30 -5.43 -3.86
N ALA A 83 4.41 -6.53 -4.60
CA ALA A 83 3.36 -7.54 -4.58
C ALA A 83 3.26 -8.18 -3.17
N PRO A 84 2.05 -8.63 -2.77
CA PRO A 84 1.87 -9.27 -1.46
C PRO A 84 2.84 -10.43 -1.25
N GLY A 85 3.35 -10.58 -0.02
CA GLY A 85 4.26 -11.68 0.34
C GLY A 85 5.71 -11.53 -0.15
N VAL A 86 6.09 -10.39 -0.74
CA VAL A 86 7.46 -10.12 -1.22
C VAL A 86 8.30 -9.37 -0.19
N GLY A 87 7.71 -8.41 0.50
CA GLY A 87 8.44 -7.41 1.29
C GLY A 87 9.37 -8.01 2.35
N ALA A 88 8.93 -9.01 3.12
CA ALA A 88 9.75 -9.60 4.17
C ALA A 88 11.03 -10.28 3.62
N GLY A 89 10.91 -11.02 2.51
CA GLY A 89 12.05 -11.65 1.85
C GLY A 89 13.00 -10.64 1.22
N LEU A 90 12.48 -9.61 0.56
CA LEU A 90 13.26 -8.56 -0.07
C LEU A 90 14.04 -7.74 0.96
N LEU A 91 13.37 -7.30 2.04
CA LEU A 91 13.96 -6.43 3.06
C LEU A 91 14.81 -7.20 4.09
N GLY A 92 14.66 -8.53 4.16
CA GLY A 92 15.39 -9.39 5.09
C GLY A 92 14.92 -9.32 6.54
N LEU A 93 13.66 -8.84 6.77
CA LEU A 93 13.08 -8.75 8.12
C LEU A 93 11.56 -8.92 8.11
N PRO A 94 10.96 -9.37 9.23
CA PRO A 94 9.51 -9.45 9.37
C PRO A 94 8.85 -8.07 9.33
N LEU A 95 7.78 -7.92 8.54
CA LEU A 95 7.16 -6.62 8.27
C LEU A 95 6.45 -6.00 9.48
N HIS A 96 6.13 -6.77 10.51
CA HIS A 96 5.59 -6.20 11.75
C HIS A 96 6.56 -5.23 12.45
N ARG A 97 7.87 -5.31 12.14
CA ARG A 97 8.88 -4.36 12.61
C ARG A 97 8.82 -3.00 11.90
N LEU A 98 8.18 -2.94 10.75
CA LEU A 98 8.01 -1.73 9.93
C LEU A 98 6.58 -1.19 9.98
N ALA A 99 5.68 -1.81 10.75
CA ALA A 99 4.27 -1.42 10.79
C ALA A 99 4.11 0.04 11.25
N ASN A 100 3.35 0.82 10.46
CA ASN A 100 3.14 2.26 10.66
C ASN A 100 4.41 3.11 10.65
N GLN A 101 5.46 2.67 9.95
CA GLN A 101 6.74 3.38 9.90
C GLN A 101 7.09 3.78 8.46
N ARG A 102 7.94 4.79 8.38
CA ARG A 102 8.67 5.23 7.18
C ARG A 102 10.14 5.17 7.54
N VAL A 103 10.87 4.22 6.96
CA VAL A 103 12.26 3.90 7.33
C VAL A 103 13.14 4.13 6.10
N ALA A 104 14.24 4.81 6.26
CA ALA A 104 15.23 4.94 5.18
C ALA A 104 15.76 3.54 4.81
N LEU A 105 15.81 3.21 3.52
CA LEU A 105 16.32 1.91 3.09
C LEU A 105 17.78 1.72 3.53
N ALA A 106 18.53 2.81 3.68
CA ALA A 106 19.89 2.82 4.20
C ALA A 106 19.99 2.28 5.63
N GLU A 107 18.97 2.46 6.46
CA GLU A 107 18.93 1.87 7.81
C GLU A 107 18.82 0.34 7.79
N LEU A 108 18.24 -0.21 6.73
CA LEU A 108 18.04 -1.65 6.56
C LEU A 108 19.19 -2.32 5.80
N TRP A 109 19.72 -1.66 4.76
CA TRP A 109 20.70 -2.25 3.84
C TRP A 109 22.07 -1.60 3.89
N GLY A 110 22.25 -0.52 4.65
CA GLY A 110 23.54 0.18 4.79
C GLY A 110 24.12 0.62 3.45
N ALA A 111 25.38 0.37 3.23
CA ALA A 111 26.12 0.78 2.02
C ALA A 111 25.50 0.27 0.69
N ARG A 112 24.68 -0.79 0.73
CA ARG A 112 23.97 -1.25 -0.47
C ARG A 112 22.93 -0.24 -0.91
N ALA A 113 22.15 0.32 0.04
CA ALA A 113 21.15 1.34 -0.26
C ALA A 113 21.82 2.63 -0.71
N ASN A 114 22.89 3.07 -0.06
CA ASN A 114 23.61 4.30 -0.42
C ASN A 114 24.08 4.28 -1.88
N ARG A 115 24.62 3.16 -2.38
CA ARG A 115 25.01 3.04 -3.80
C ARG A 115 23.84 3.18 -4.76
N VAL A 116 22.65 2.74 -4.35
CA VAL A 116 21.43 2.89 -5.16
C VAL A 116 20.96 4.34 -5.14
N GLU A 117 21.02 5.00 -3.98
CA GLU A 117 20.68 6.42 -3.84
C GLU A 117 21.64 7.31 -4.63
N ASP A 118 22.95 7.01 -4.62
CA ASP A 118 23.94 7.70 -5.44
C ASP A 118 23.61 7.62 -6.93
N ALA A 119 23.29 6.42 -7.41
CA ALA A 119 22.90 6.20 -8.82
C ALA A 119 21.62 6.96 -9.21
N LEU A 120 20.66 7.05 -8.31
CA LEU A 120 19.44 7.85 -8.50
C LEU A 120 19.73 9.36 -8.49
N ALA A 121 20.63 9.80 -7.62
CA ALA A 121 21.07 11.20 -7.55
C ALA A 121 21.87 11.62 -8.79
N GLU A 122 22.60 10.69 -9.42
CA GLU A 122 23.31 10.85 -10.68
C GLU A 122 22.35 10.86 -11.91
N GLY A 123 21.06 10.66 -11.70
CA GLY A 123 20.03 10.80 -12.74
C GLY A 123 19.60 9.50 -13.42
N GLN A 124 19.91 8.33 -12.83
CA GLN A 124 19.33 7.08 -13.33
C GLN A 124 17.80 7.10 -13.18
N ASP A 125 17.10 6.42 -14.09
CA ASP A 125 15.64 6.34 -14.06
C ASP A 125 15.15 5.60 -12.80
N PRO A 126 14.37 6.29 -11.92
CA PRO A 126 13.89 5.68 -10.70
C PRO A 126 13.06 4.41 -10.91
N ALA A 127 12.28 4.35 -11.99
CA ALA A 127 11.47 3.16 -12.28
C ALA A 127 12.37 1.94 -12.57
N ALA A 128 13.39 2.12 -13.40
CA ALA A 128 14.33 1.05 -13.75
C ALA A 128 15.12 0.57 -12.50
N VAL A 129 15.58 1.51 -11.68
CA VAL A 129 16.35 1.21 -10.45
C VAL A 129 15.48 0.45 -9.44
N LEU A 130 14.26 0.92 -9.18
CA LEU A 130 13.33 0.27 -8.24
C LEU A 130 12.95 -1.15 -8.72
N LEU A 131 12.73 -1.34 -10.01
CA LEU A 131 12.49 -2.68 -10.59
C LEU A 131 13.70 -3.60 -10.41
N ALA A 132 14.91 -3.08 -10.63
CA ALA A 132 16.14 -3.87 -10.46
C ALA A 132 16.32 -4.34 -9.00
N LEU A 133 15.91 -3.55 -8.00
CA LEU A 133 15.92 -3.98 -6.60
C LEU A 133 15.04 -5.21 -6.35
N CYS A 134 13.95 -5.34 -7.08
CA CYS A 134 12.98 -6.42 -6.94
C CYS A 134 13.29 -7.65 -7.82
N ALA A 135 14.26 -7.59 -8.73
CA ALA A 135 14.51 -8.62 -9.72
C ALA A 135 14.79 -10.01 -9.11
N GLY A 136 15.52 -10.06 -7.99
CA GLY A 136 15.85 -11.28 -7.25
C GLY A 136 14.89 -11.61 -6.11
N ALA A 137 13.81 -10.85 -5.92
CA ALA A 137 12.88 -11.10 -4.83
C ALA A 137 12.09 -12.40 -5.05
N VAL A 138 11.93 -13.16 -3.97
CA VAL A 138 11.17 -14.42 -3.98
C VAL A 138 9.86 -14.22 -3.21
N PRO A 139 8.71 -14.25 -3.88
CA PRO A 139 7.43 -14.11 -3.23
C PRO A 139 7.06 -15.35 -2.41
N ASP A 140 6.27 -15.18 -1.33
CA ASP A 140 5.59 -16.29 -0.64
C ASP A 140 4.25 -16.55 -1.35
N PRO A 141 4.11 -17.66 -2.14
CA PRO A 141 2.91 -17.89 -2.92
C PRO A 141 1.68 -18.22 -2.06
N ARG A 142 1.87 -18.62 -0.80
CA ARG A 142 0.74 -18.84 0.12
C ARG A 142 0.21 -17.52 0.65
N MET A 143 1.09 -16.56 0.91
CA MET A 143 0.67 -15.21 1.31
C MET A 143 0.06 -14.44 0.15
N GLN A 144 0.54 -14.63 -1.07
CA GLN A 144 -0.12 -14.09 -2.27
C GLN A 144 -1.54 -14.64 -2.43
N ARG A 145 -1.71 -15.97 -2.29
CA ARG A 145 -3.04 -16.58 -2.35
C ARG A 145 -3.97 -16.08 -1.24
N LEU A 146 -3.45 -15.94 -0.01
CA LEU A 146 -4.23 -15.36 1.09
C LEU A 146 -4.71 -13.95 0.75
N PHE A 147 -3.81 -13.10 0.28
CA PHE A 147 -4.15 -11.73 -0.09
C PHE A 147 -5.20 -11.69 -1.21
N GLY A 148 -4.99 -12.43 -2.29
CA GLY A 148 -5.94 -12.52 -3.40
C GLY A 148 -7.31 -13.03 -2.97
N PHE A 149 -7.36 -14.01 -2.06
CA PHE A 149 -8.60 -14.51 -1.49
C PHE A 149 -9.34 -13.44 -0.67
N LEU A 150 -8.64 -12.70 0.17
CA LEU A 150 -9.23 -11.61 0.97
C LEU A 150 -9.59 -10.38 0.11
N GLN A 151 -8.92 -10.20 -1.03
CA GLN A 151 -9.21 -9.10 -1.96
C GLN A 151 -10.39 -9.40 -2.88
N SER A 152 -10.72 -10.68 -3.10
CA SER A 152 -11.82 -11.08 -3.99
C SER A 152 -13.19 -10.60 -3.47
N ASP A 153 -14.13 -10.39 -4.38
CA ASP A 153 -15.49 -9.93 -4.06
C ASP A 153 -16.32 -11.04 -3.38
N GLU A 154 -15.89 -12.31 -3.48
CA GLU A 154 -16.44 -13.44 -2.75
C GLU A 154 -15.89 -13.45 -1.32
N ALA A 155 -16.44 -12.57 -0.48
CA ALA A 155 -16.05 -12.43 0.92
C ALA A 155 -16.33 -13.72 1.70
N SER A 156 -15.41 -14.66 1.64
CA SER A 156 -15.43 -15.82 2.54
C SER A 156 -14.89 -15.43 3.91
N PRO A 157 -15.50 -15.93 4.99
CA PRO A 157 -15.01 -15.62 6.31
C PRO A 157 -13.55 -16.07 6.49
N VAL A 158 -12.77 -15.28 7.20
CA VAL A 158 -11.35 -15.59 7.55
C VAL A 158 -11.23 -16.96 8.28
N THR A 159 -12.33 -17.42 8.86
CA THR A 159 -12.46 -18.76 9.44
C THR A 159 -12.34 -19.86 8.39
N GLY A 160 -11.34 -20.74 8.58
CA GLY A 160 -11.05 -21.82 7.62
C GLY A 160 -9.90 -21.53 6.66
N LEU A 161 -9.45 -20.29 6.51
CA LEU A 161 -8.31 -19.94 5.65
C LEU A 161 -7.01 -20.64 6.05
N ALA A 162 -6.80 -20.84 7.35
CA ALA A 162 -5.63 -21.56 7.84
C ALA A 162 -5.58 -22.98 7.25
N ALA A 163 -6.67 -23.72 7.36
CA ALA A 163 -6.78 -25.08 6.83
C ALA A 163 -6.64 -25.10 5.30
N ALA A 164 -7.30 -24.19 4.58
CA ALA A 164 -7.23 -24.09 3.13
C ALA A 164 -5.80 -23.81 2.61
N LEU A 165 -4.98 -23.12 3.41
CA LEU A 165 -3.57 -22.85 3.09
C LEU A 165 -2.59 -23.87 3.67
N GLY A 166 -3.09 -24.90 4.38
CA GLY A 166 -2.26 -25.92 5.02
C GLY A 166 -1.48 -25.41 6.23
N PHE A 167 -2.07 -24.47 6.99
CA PHE A 167 -1.50 -23.92 8.22
C PHE A 167 -2.37 -24.25 9.44
N SER A 168 -1.73 -24.28 10.62
CA SER A 168 -2.44 -24.05 11.87
C SER A 168 -2.76 -22.56 12.02
N GLU A 169 -3.80 -22.21 12.81
CA GLU A 169 -4.16 -20.80 13.11
C GLU A 169 -2.96 -20.00 13.66
N ARG A 170 -2.16 -20.60 14.54
CA ARG A 170 -0.93 -20.03 15.09
C ARG A 170 0.10 -19.74 14.00
N SER A 171 0.30 -20.67 13.08
CA SER A 171 1.23 -20.51 11.96
C SER A 171 0.77 -19.47 10.97
N LEU A 172 -0.53 -19.44 10.64
CA LEU A 172 -1.11 -18.42 9.78
C LEU A 172 -0.92 -17.03 10.39
N ARG A 173 -1.26 -16.86 11.68
CA ARG A 173 -1.09 -15.58 12.37
C ARG A 173 0.36 -15.07 12.30
N ARG A 174 1.35 -15.92 12.60
CA ARG A 174 2.76 -15.55 12.53
C ARG A 174 3.15 -15.15 11.11
N ARG A 175 2.81 -15.96 10.09
CA ARG A 175 3.14 -15.67 8.70
C ARG A 175 2.48 -14.38 8.19
N CYS A 176 1.26 -14.08 8.60
CA CYS A 176 0.63 -12.80 8.29
C CYS A 176 1.37 -11.64 8.93
N GLN A 177 1.79 -11.77 10.19
CA GLN A 177 2.60 -10.74 10.86
C GLN A 177 3.95 -10.52 10.16
N ASP A 178 4.58 -11.60 9.71
CA ASP A 178 5.86 -11.51 9.01
C ASP A 178 5.67 -10.90 7.59
N ALA A 179 4.63 -11.31 6.86
CA ALA A 179 4.42 -10.94 5.46
C ALA A 179 3.65 -9.63 5.25
N PHE A 180 2.79 -9.22 6.19
CA PHE A 180 1.91 -8.05 6.07
C PHE A 180 2.02 -7.07 7.25
N GLY A 181 2.81 -7.40 8.27
CA GLY A 181 2.96 -6.57 9.47
C GLY A 181 1.86 -6.77 10.52
N TYR A 182 0.78 -7.46 10.20
CA TYR A 182 -0.37 -7.69 11.07
C TYR A 182 -1.09 -9.00 10.73
N GLY A 183 -2.10 -9.38 11.53
CA GLY A 183 -2.86 -10.61 11.33
C GLY A 183 -3.87 -10.53 10.18
N ALA A 184 -4.35 -11.71 9.73
CA ALA A 184 -5.31 -11.83 8.62
C ALA A 184 -6.60 -11.03 8.83
N LYS A 185 -7.10 -10.91 10.08
CA LYS A 185 -8.29 -10.08 10.38
C LYS A 185 -8.08 -8.59 10.11
N THR A 186 -6.88 -8.06 10.41
CA THR A 186 -6.55 -6.66 10.11
C THR A 186 -6.41 -6.46 8.61
N LEU A 187 -5.76 -7.40 7.92
CA LEU A 187 -5.66 -7.38 6.46
C LEU A 187 -7.04 -7.39 5.80
N ASP A 188 -7.94 -8.28 6.23
CA ASP A 188 -9.31 -8.35 5.73
C ASP A 188 -10.07 -7.03 5.91
N ARG A 189 -9.97 -6.40 7.08
CA ARG A 189 -10.59 -5.08 7.32
C ARG A 189 -10.06 -4.01 6.40
N ILE A 190 -8.75 -3.97 6.17
CA ILE A 190 -8.09 -3.02 5.27
C ILE A 190 -8.58 -3.26 3.83
N LEU A 191 -8.54 -4.49 3.35
CA LEU A 191 -8.96 -4.83 1.99
C LEU A 191 -10.46 -4.60 1.77
N ARG A 192 -11.30 -4.81 2.80
CA ARG A 192 -12.72 -4.48 2.78
C ARG A 192 -12.95 -2.98 2.64
N LEU A 193 -12.17 -2.15 3.35
CA LEU A 193 -12.22 -0.70 3.18
C LEU A 193 -11.81 -0.29 1.75
N GLN A 194 -10.74 -0.87 1.21
CA GLN A 194 -10.32 -0.61 -0.17
C GLN A 194 -11.39 -1.03 -1.20
N ARG A 195 -12.06 -2.16 -0.96
CA ARG A 195 -13.20 -2.61 -1.78
C ARG A 195 -14.36 -1.62 -1.71
N PHE A 196 -14.70 -1.14 -0.50
CA PHE A 196 -15.72 -0.12 -0.33
C PHE A 196 -15.41 1.16 -1.12
N LEU A 197 -14.18 1.67 -1.05
CA LEU A 197 -13.77 2.86 -1.79
C LEU A 197 -13.87 2.68 -3.31
N LYS A 198 -13.56 1.48 -3.82
CA LYS A 198 -13.68 1.13 -5.24
C LYS A 198 -15.14 1.00 -5.70
N LEU A 199 -16.02 0.48 -4.85
CA LEU A 199 -17.42 0.24 -5.17
C LEU A 199 -18.30 1.47 -4.97
N ALA A 200 -18.04 2.30 -3.97
CA ALA A 200 -18.88 3.42 -3.58
C ALA A 200 -19.27 4.37 -4.74
N PRO A 201 -18.37 4.73 -5.70
CA PRO A 201 -18.75 5.57 -6.84
C PRO A 201 -19.78 4.93 -7.81
N ARG A 202 -19.97 3.61 -7.72
CA ARG A 202 -20.86 2.84 -8.61
C ARG A 202 -22.26 2.63 -8.01
N HIS A 203 -22.45 3.00 -6.74
CA HIS A 203 -23.68 2.80 -6.00
C HIS A 203 -24.41 4.12 -5.75
N ALA A 204 -25.73 4.08 -5.78
CA ALA A 204 -26.57 5.24 -5.46
C ALA A 204 -26.56 5.62 -3.97
N GLY A 205 -26.06 4.74 -3.09
CA GLY A 205 -26.05 4.99 -1.65
C GLY A 205 -24.97 4.21 -0.90
N LEU A 206 -24.53 4.79 0.23
CA LEU A 206 -23.46 4.23 1.06
C LEU A 206 -23.78 2.84 1.62
N THR A 207 -25.05 2.59 1.97
CA THR A 207 -25.45 1.31 2.56
C THR A 207 -25.31 0.16 1.56
N ALA A 208 -25.73 0.35 0.31
CA ALA A 208 -25.58 -0.66 -0.74
C ALA A 208 -24.09 -0.94 -1.03
N ALA A 209 -23.29 0.11 -1.18
CA ALA A 209 -21.85 -0.04 -1.36
C ALA A 209 -21.16 -0.75 -0.19
N ALA A 210 -21.61 -0.49 1.04
CA ALA A 210 -21.10 -1.15 2.24
C ALA A 210 -21.41 -2.65 2.24
N LEU A 211 -22.63 -3.03 1.96
CA LEU A 211 -23.03 -4.44 1.91
C LEU A 211 -22.26 -5.20 0.84
N ASP A 212 -22.13 -4.65 -0.35
CA ASP A 212 -21.37 -5.26 -1.46
C ASP A 212 -19.86 -5.33 -1.16
N ALA A 213 -19.35 -4.38 -0.37
CA ALA A 213 -17.97 -4.44 0.11
C ALA A 213 -17.74 -5.47 1.25
N GLY A 214 -18.81 -6.12 1.77
CA GLY A 214 -18.75 -7.13 2.82
C GLY A 214 -18.88 -6.58 4.23
N TYR A 215 -19.44 -5.38 4.41
CA TYR A 215 -19.85 -4.89 5.73
C TYR A 215 -21.24 -5.41 6.09
N SER A 216 -21.48 -5.75 7.36
CA SER A 216 -22.80 -6.21 7.82
C SER A 216 -23.84 -5.10 7.86
N ASP A 217 -23.40 -3.87 8.14
CA ASP A 217 -24.28 -2.71 8.34
C ASP A 217 -23.50 -1.39 8.24
N ALA A 218 -24.21 -0.26 8.19
CA ALA A 218 -23.63 1.06 8.17
C ALA A 218 -22.81 1.43 9.43
N PRO A 219 -23.21 1.07 10.65
CA PRO A 219 -22.37 1.21 11.83
C PRO A 219 -21.03 0.46 11.76
N HIS A 220 -20.99 -0.73 11.18
CA HIS A 220 -19.75 -1.49 10.97
C HIS A 220 -18.80 -0.72 10.03
N LEU A 221 -19.31 -0.25 8.87
CA LEU A 221 -18.55 0.61 7.97
C LEU A 221 -18.03 1.87 8.70
N ALA A 222 -18.88 2.56 9.47
CA ALA A 222 -18.51 3.78 10.18
C ALA A 222 -17.38 3.55 11.20
N ARG A 223 -17.43 2.44 11.95
CA ARG A 223 -16.35 2.08 12.88
C ARG A 223 -15.04 1.80 12.15
N ASP A 224 -15.07 1.04 11.05
CA ASP A 224 -13.87 0.72 10.29
C ASP A 224 -13.27 1.94 9.61
N THR A 225 -14.07 2.82 8.99
CA THR A 225 -13.58 4.06 8.38
C THR A 225 -12.98 4.99 9.43
N GLN A 226 -13.59 5.10 10.62
CA GLN A 226 -13.04 5.90 11.70
C GLN A 226 -11.69 5.35 12.20
N GLN A 227 -11.55 4.04 12.34
CA GLN A 227 -10.32 3.42 12.84
C GLN A 227 -9.20 3.41 11.78
N LEU A 228 -9.54 3.10 10.51
CA LEU A 228 -8.55 2.93 9.44
C LEU A 228 -8.22 4.25 8.74
N ALA A 229 -9.17 5.18 8.63
CA ALA A 229 -8.99 6.43 7.89
C ALA A 229 -9.07 7.69 8.77
N GLY A 230 -9.55 7.58 10.02
CA GLY A 230 -9.78 8.73 10.90
C GLY A 230 -10.94 9.63 10.46
N LEU A 231 -11.83 9.13 9.60
CA LEU A 231 -12.90 9.90 8.97
C LEU A 231 -14.22 9.12 8.96
N SER A 232 -15.33 9.84 8.86
CA SER A 232 -16.60 9.21 8.53
C SER A 232 -16.61 8.73 7.06
N PRO A 233 -17.47 7.76 6.69
CA PRO A 233 -17.55 7.25 5.31
C PRO A 233 -17.77 8.36 4.27
N ARG A 234 -18.65 9.34 4.56
CA ARG A 234 -18.92 10.47 3.67
C ARG A 234 -17.71 11.40 3.50
N ALA A 235 -17.05 11.73 4.61
CA ALA A 235 -15.86 12.58 4.57
C ALA A 235 -14.71 11.91 3.81
N LEU A 236 -14.55 10.60 4.00
CA LEU A 236 -13.55 9.79 3.31
C LEU A 236 -13.77 9.79 1.80
N LEU A 237 -15.00 9.53 1.33
CA LEU A 237 -15.32 9.56 -0.10
C LEU A 237 -15.15 10.96 -0.71
N ALA A 238 -15.50 12.01 0.02
CA ALA A 238 -15.31 13.38 -0.44
C ALA A 238 -13.82 13.76 -0.64
N GLN A 239 -12.91 13.13 0.10
CA GLN A 239 -11.46 13.30 -0.08
C GLN A 239 -10.88 12.37 -1.15
N HIS A 240 -11.40 11.16 -1.27
CA HIS A 240 -10.88 10.13 -2.17
C HIS A 240 -11.33 10.31 -3.63
N GLY A 241 -12.41 10.99 -3.88
CA GLY A 241 -12.97 11.30 -5.22
C GLY A 241 -12.47 12.61 -5.83
N ARG A 242 -11.52 13.28 -5.19
CA ARG A 242 -10.82 14.46 -5.71
C ARG A 242 -9.45 14.05 -6.20
#